data_c33b0343605e965b0397b6948cca406a
#
_entry.id   c33b0343605e965b0397b6948cca406a
#
_cell.length_a   1.000
_cell.length_b   1.000
_cell.length_c   1.000
_cell.angle_alpha   90.00
_cell.angle_beta   90.00
_cell.angle_gamma   90.00
#
_symmetry.space_group_name_H-M   'P 1'
#
loop_
_entity.id
_entity.type
_entity.pdbx_description
1 polymer ?
#
loop_
_entity_poly.entity_id
_entity_poly.type
_entity_poly.pdbx_seq_one_letter_code
_entity_poly.pdbx_strand_id
1 'polypeptide(L)'
;TEQREKITKAIASHGGEKSVLKNDELTLEISNLGGQISSVRMNQYNSYDKTDKNKPLYLFNNENSNYGFAFKDKAGKLVSTKDLTFTPTVNGNVITLHAQLESATIQFIYTLQKNYKVDFQVKTEGLSKVTNDNKAEFSWDYQALATEKGRTQQQGYTEFVYSFDNYSSYDYDGSGEMNETEETLDWIGVKSQFFTAVFEAKNGLTQSTGSQ
;
A
#
# COMPACT_ATOMS: atom_id res chain seq x y z
N THR A 1 7.71 9.95 -19.37
CA THR A 1 6.40 9.68 -20.01
C THR A 1 6.09 8.18 -20.00
N GLU A 2 6.99 7.33 -20.47
CA GLU A 2 6.78 5.86 -20.54
C GLU A 2 6.73 5.19 -19.17
N GLN A 3 7.47 5.69 -18.21
CA GLN A 3 7.47 5.22 -16.81
C GLN A 3 6.18 5.62 -16.09
N ARG A 4 5.68 6.85 -16.34
CA ARG A 4 4.37 7.30 -15.83
C ARG A 4 3.21 6.50 -16.43
N GLU A 5 3.27 6.16 -17.71
CA GLU A 5 2.26 5.30 -18.36
C GLU A 5 2.28 3.86 -17.82
N LYS A 6 3.47 3.31 -17.51
CA LYS A 6 3.61 2.00 -16.88
C LYS A 6 3.05 1.98 -15.45
N ILE A 7 3.32 3.02 -14.66
CA ILE A 7 2.77 3.20 -13.31
C ILE A 7 1.25 3.35 -13.37
N THR A 8 0.73 4.22 -14.23
CA THR A 8 -0.72 4.40 -14.39
C THR A 8 -1.41 3.11 -14.82
N LYS A 9 -0.79 2.31 -15.68
CA LYS A 9 -1.32 1.03 -16.14
C LYS A 9 -1.25 -0.07 -15.07
N ALA A 10 -0.21 -0.06 -14.23
CA ALA A 10 -0.08 -0.97 -13.08
C ALA A 10 -1.10 -0.63 -11.96
N ILE A 11 -1.43 0.64 -11.77
CA ILE A 11 -2.39 1.12 -10.78
C ILE A 11 -3.85 0.82 -11.20
N ALA A 12 -4.16 0.85 -12.51
CA ALA A 12 -5.52 0.73 -13.04
C ALA A 12 -6.15 -0.69 -12.97
N SER A 13 -5.50 -1.69 -12.38
CA SER A 13 -5.94 -3.09 -12.41
C SER A 13 -6.78 -3.55 -11.21
N HIS A 14 -7.41 -2.64 -10.45
CA HIS A 14 -8.23 -3.00 -9.29
C HIS A 14 -9.67 -3.41 -9.68
N GLY A 15 -9.80 -4.49 -10.47
CA GLY A 15 -11.07 -5.16 -10.73
C GLY A 15 -11.24 -6.36 -9.81
N GLY A 16 -12.20 -6.35 -8.89
CA GLY A 16 -12.52 -7.47 -8.02
C GLY A 16 -13.63 -7.11 -7.04
N GLU A 17 -14.22 -8.10 -6.41
CA GLU A 17 -15.13 -7.90 -5.30
C GLU A 17 -14.38 -7.24 -4.14
N LYS A 18 -15.09 -6.42 -3.38
CA LYS A 18 -14.51 -5.63 -2.30
C LYS A 18 -15.17 -5.96 -0.98
N SER A 19 -14.36 -5.99 0.07
CA SER A 19 -14.81 -6.05 1.45
C SER A 19 -14.56 -4.71 2.12
N VAL A 20 -15.40 -4.34 3.10
CA VAL A 20 -15.34 -3.03 3.74
C VAL A 20 -15.04 -3.18 5.23
N LEU A 21 -14.08 -2.41 5.73
CA LEU A 21 -13.89 -2.12 7.15
C LEU A 21 -14.13 -0.64 7.41
N LYS A 22 -14.75 -0.33 8.56
CA LYS A 22 -15.06 1.04 8.93
C LYS A 22 -14.92 1.26 10.42
N ASN A 23 -14.36 2.42 10.78
CA ASN A 23 -14.43 3.03 12.11
C ASN A 23 -14.90 4.47 12.00
N ASP A 24 -14.77 5.27 13.05
CA ASP A 24 -15.20 6.68 13.05
C ASP A 24 -14.35 7.55 12.10
N GLU A 25 -13.08 7.21 11.92
CA GLU A 25 -12.10 7.98 11.16
C GLU A 25 -11.97 7.53 9.71
N LEU A 26 -12.03 6.22 9.47
CA LEU A 26 -11.72 5.62 8.17
C LEU A 26 -12.84 4.73 7.64
N THR A 27 -13.01 4.73 6.33
CA THR A 27 -13.68 3.67 5.58
C THR A 27 -12.69 3.08 4.58
N LEU A 28 -12.43 1.78 4.70
CA LEU A 28 -11.50 1.04 3.87
C LEU A 28 -12.26 0.10 2.95
N GLU A 29 -11.88 0.05 1.67
CA GLU A 29 -12.26 -1.03 0.77
C GLU A 29 -11.02 -1.88 0.48
N ILE A 30 -11.17 -3.19 0.64
CA ILE A 30 -10.11 -4.16 0.38
C ILE A 30 -10.55 -5.02 -0.82
N SER A 31 -9.76 -4.98 -1.89
CA SER A 31 -9.99 -5.77 -3.10
C SER A 31 -9.59 -7.21 -2.88
N ASN A 32 -10.40 -8.17 -3.33
CA ASN A 32 -10.00 -9.57 -3.35
C ASN A 32 -8.96 -9.87 -4.44
N LEU A 33 -8.87 -9.09 -5.50
CA LEU A 33 -7.75 -9.15 -6.44
C LEU A 33 -6.55 -8.42 -5.82
N GLY A 34 -5.43 -9.12 -5.68
CA GLY A 34 -4.23 -8.62 -5.03
C GLY A 34 -4.29 -8.60 -3.50
N GLY A 35 -5.47 -8.75 -2.89
CA GLY A 35 -5.65 -8.74 -1.45
C GLY A 35 -5.29 -7.42 -0.78
N GLN A 36 -5.39 -6.28 -1.47
CA GLN A 36 -4.88 -5.00 -1.03
C GLN A 36 -5.99 -3.99 -0.69
N ILE A 37 -5.66 -3.04 0.19
CA ILE A 37 -6.53 -1.88 0.44
C ILE A 37 -6.53 -1.04 -0.84
N SER A 38 -7.66 -0.98 -1.51
CA SER A 38 -7.83 -0.25 -2.76
C SER A 38 -8.42 1.14 -2.56
N SER A 39 -9.16 1.36 -1.46
CA SER A 39 -9.73 2.66 -1.13
C SER A 39 -9.56 2.97 0.35
N VAL A 40 -9.17 4.21 0.66
CA VAL A 40 -9.07 4.77 2.00
C VAL A 40 -9.77 6.13 2.00
N ARG A 41 -10.99 6.17 2.56
CA ARG A 41 -11.73 7.40 2.78
C ARG A 41 -11.48 7.92 4.18
N MET A 42 -11.18 9.20 4.29
CA MET A 42 -11.06 9.95 5.55
C MET A 42 -12.44 10.47 5.93
N ASN A 43 -13.14 9.83 6.88
CA ASN A 43 -14.57 10.09 7.14
C ASN A 43 -14.87 11.50 7.63
N GLN A 44 -13.91 12.15 8.30
CA GLN A 44 -14.07 13.48 8.92
C GLN A 44 -13.55 14.62 8.04
N TYR A 45 -13.08 14.33 6.81
CA TYR A 45 -12.45 15.31 5.94
C TYR A 45 -13.09 15.35 4.56
N ASN A 46 -13.07 16.53 3.96
CA ASN A 46 -13.53 16.76 2.60
C ASN A 46 -12.38 17.29 1.74
N SER A 47 -12.31 16.82 0.51
CA SER A 47 -11.44 17.36 -0.53
C SER A 47 -11.96 18.71 -1.00
N TYR A 48 -11.06 19.60 -1.39
CA TYR A 48 -11.48 20.84 -2.03
C TYR A 48 -12.11 20.55 -3.40
N ASP A 49 -13.33 21.05 -3.56
CA ASP A 49 -14.01 21.13 -4.85
C ASP A 49 -14.74 22.47 -4.98
N LYS A 50 -14.74 23.05 -6.18
CA LYS A 50 -15.40 24.34 -6.43
C LYS A 50 -16.93 24.25 -6.37
N THR A 51 -17.48 23.11 -6.70
CA THR A 51 -18.92 22.87 -6.87
C THR A 51 -19.51 21.99 -5.79
N ASP A 52 -18.73 21.08 -5.20
CA ASP A 52 -19.15 20.18 -4.14
C ASP A 52 -18.30 20.36 -2.87
N LYS A 53 -18.85 21.08 -1.90
CA LYS A 53 -18.19 21.31 -0.61
C LYS A 53 -18.12 20.06 0.27
N ASN A 54 -18.90 19.03 -0.05
CA ASN A 54 -18.97 17.77 0.69
C ASN A 54 -18.24 16.63 -0.03
N LYS A 55 -17.45 16.94 -1.06
CA LYS A 55 -16.67 15.93 -1.78
C LYS A 55 -15.78 15.16 -0.82
N PRO A 56 -15.96 13.82 -0.68
CA PRO A 56 -15.19 13.03 0.25
C PRO A 56 -13.70 13.12 -0.02
N LEU A 57 -12.90 13.11 1.05
CA LEU A 57 -11.45 13.01 0.93
C LEU A 57 -11.03 11.55 0.91
N TYR A 58 -10.27 11.18 -0.11
CA TYR A 58 -9.64 9.87 -0.24
C TYR A 58 -8.12 10.01 -0.23
N LEU A 59 -7.44 9.10 0.47
CA LEU A 59 -6.01 8.87 0.30
C LEU A 59 -5.80 7.84 -0.82
N PHE A 60 -6.57 6.75 -0.81
CA PHE A 60 -6.65 5.78 -1.90
C PHE A 60 -8.07 5.81 -2.49
N ASN A 61 -8.17 5.81 -3.82
CA ASN A 61 -9.45 5.95 -4.53
C ASN A 61 -9.72 4.83 -5.54
N ASN A 62 -9.12 3.67 -5.35
CA ASN A 62 -9.12 2.50 -6.23
C ASN A 62 -8.20 2.60 -7.46
N GLU A 63 -7.57 3.74 -7.72
CA GLU A 63 -6.80 3.97 -8.95
C GLU A 63 -5.40 4.54 -8.69
N ASN A 64 -5.09 4.93 -7.46
CA ASN A 64 -3.87 5.68 -7.16
C ASN A 64 -2.88 4.97 -6.22
N SER A 65 -3.17 3.74 -5.82
CA SER A 65 -2.29 2.93 -4.97
C SER A 65 -2.32 1.48 -5.41
N ASN A 66 -1.16 0.84 -5.50
CA ASN A 66 -1.03 -0.57 -5.82
C ASN A 66 0.20 -1.14 -5.09
N TYR A 67 -0.02 -2.08 -4.17
CA TYR A 67 1.06 -2.70 -3.43
C TYR A 67 0.92 -4.22 -3.37
N GLY A 68 2.02 -4.89 -3.12
CA GLY A 68 2.01 -6.34 -2.97
C GLY A 68 3.41 -6.91 -2.82
N PHE A 69 3.47 -8.22 -2.81
CA PHE A 69 4.70 -8.98 -2.66
C PHE A 69 4.98 -9.77 -3.93
N ALA A 70 6.27 -9.88 -4.27
CA ALA A 70 6.73 -10.73 -5.36
C ALA A 70 7.87 -11.64 -4.88
N PHE A 71 7.91 -12.85 -5.40
CA PHE A 71 8.97 -13.83 -5.15
C PHE A 71 9.14 -14.76 -6.36
N LYS A 72 10.25 -15.47 -6.43
CA LYS A 72 10.49 -16.46 -7.49
C LYS A 72 10.06 -17.85 -7.02
N ASP A 73 9.30 -18.55 -7.87
CA ASP A 73 9.00 -19.96 -7.66
C ASP A 73 10.25 -20.85 -7.89
N LYS A 74 10.12 -22.16 -7.66
CA LYS A 74 11.21 -23.13 -7.86
C LYS A 74 11.71 -23.23 -9.31
N ALA A 75 10.89 -22.84 -10.26
CA ALA A 75 11.23 -22.77 -11.68
C ALA A 75 11.87 -21.41 -12.08
N GLY A 76 12.00 -20.47 -11.12
CA GLY A 76 12.53 -19.14 -11.36
C GLY A 76 11.51 -18.15 -11.93
N LYS A 77 10.23 -18.53 -12.05
CA LYS A 77 9.15 -17.65 -12.52
C LYS A 77 8.77 -16.68 -11.39
N LEU A 78 8.60 -15.41 -11.74
CA LEU A 78 8.10 -14.40 -10.80
C LEU A 78 6.62 -14.64 -10.50
N VAL A 79 6.30 -14.72 -9.23
CA VAL A 79 4.94 -14.79 -8.69
C VAL A 79 4.67 -13.50 -7.96
N SER A 80 3.58 -12.82 -8.30
CA SER A 80 3.14 -11.58 -7.66
C SER A 80 1.81 -11.79 -6.95
N THR A 81 1.72 -11.35 -5.70
CA THR A 81 0.44 -11.38 -4.99
C THR A 81 -0.59 -10.43 -5.61
N LYS A 82 -0.15 -9.42 -6.35
CA LYS A 82 -1.04 -8.48 -7.07
C LYS A 82 -1.94 -9.19 -8.10
N ASP A 83 -1.49 -10.36 -8.60
CA ASP A 83 -2.19 -11.16 -9.62
C ASP A 83 -3.04 -12.28 -9.01
N LEU A 84 -3.00 -12.47 -7.70
CA LEU A 84 -3.74 -13.52 -7.01
C LEU A 84 -5.15 -13.05 -6.63
N THR A 85 -6.11 -13.95 -6.76
CA THR A 85 -7.46 -13.73 -6.23
C THR A 85 -7.56 -14.34 -4.84
N PHE A 86 -7.95 -13.52 -3.88
CA PHE A 86 -8.13 -13.90 -2.49
C PHE A 86 -9.62 -14.10 -2.17
N THR A 87 -9.90 -15.03 -1.28
CA THR A 87 -11.24 -15.23 -0.72
C THR A 87 -11.32 -14.54 0.63
N PRO A 88 -12.21 -13.54 0.82
CA PRO A 88 -12.31 -12.79 2.06
C PRO A 88 -13.18 -13.48 3.09
N THR A 89 -12.83 -13.33 4.36
CA THR A 89 -13.67 -13.60 5.53
C THR A 89 -13.63 -12.39 6.44
N VAL A 90 -14.81 -11.81 6.73
CA VAL A 90 -14.94 -10.60 7.55
C VAL A 90 -15.46 -10.98 8.92
N ASN A 91 -14.80 -10.50 9.98
CA ASN A 91 -15.21 -10.68 11.36
C ASN A 91 -14.96 -9.37 12.16
N GLY A 92 -16.01 -8.60 12.38
CA GLY A 92 -15.91 -7.31 13.05
C GLY A 92 -14.99 -6.32 12.31
N ASN A 93 -13.91 -5.93 12.96
CA ASN A 93 -12.89 -5.03 12.43
C ASN A 93 -11.71 -5.76 11.75
N VAL A 94 -11.85 -7.05 11.46
CA VAL A 94 -10.82 -7.89 10.86
C VAL A 94 -11.32 -8.45 9.53
N ILE A 95 -10.48 -8.38 8.50
CA ILE A 95 -10.63 -9.11 7.24
C ILE A 95 -9.46 -10.07 7.11
N THR A 96 -9.76 -11.35 6.90
CA THR A 96 -8.78 -12.36 6.52
C THR A 96 -9.00 -12.75 5.08
N LEU A 97 -7.99 -12.62 4.27
CA LEU A 97 -7.97 -12.93 2.84
C LEU A 97 -7.11 -14.17 2.61
N HIS A 98 -7.63 -15.16 1.91
CA HIS A 98 -6.94 -16.42 1.62
C HIS A 98 -6.70 -16.57 0.13
N ALA A 99 -5.48 -16.87 -0.27
CA ALA A 99 -5.14 -17.29 -1.63
C ALA A 99 -4.45 -18.64 -1.61
N GLN A 100 -4.83 -19.50 -2.55
CA GLN A 100 -4.18 -20.78 -2.80
C GLN A 100 -3.17 -20.64 -3.92
N LEU A 101 -1.94 -21.07 -3.70
CA LEU A 101 -0.86 -21.08 -4.68
C LEU A 101 -0.26 -22.49 -4.73
N GLU A 102 -0.72 -23.33 -5.66
CA GLU A 102 -0.34 -24.74 -5.77
C GLU A 102 -0.48 -25.49 -4.42
N SER A 103 0.66 -25.85 -3.79
CA SER A 103 0.72 -26.52 -2.49
C SER A 103 0.95 -25.59 -1.30
N ALA A 104 0.87 -24.26 -1.52
CA ALA A 104 1.04 -23.24 -0.49
C ALA A 104 -0.22 -22.39 -0.34
N THR A 105 -0.43 -21.83 0.85
CA THR A 105 -1.45 -20.81 1.10
C THR A 105 -0.80 -19.50 1.54
N ILE A 106 -1.41 -18.41 1.14
CA ILE A 106 -1.04 -17.06 1.54
C ILE A 106 -2.28 -16.44 2.19
N GLN A 107 -2.11 -15.88 3.37
CA GLN A 107 -3.15 -15.15 4.07
C GLN A 107 -2.71 -13.71 4.31
N PHE A 108 -3.60 -12.77 3.99
CA PHE A 108 -3.49 -11.37 4.37
C PHE A 108 -4.54 -11.06 5.43
N ILE A 109 -4.12 -10.51 6.55
CA ILE A 109 -5.01 -10.19 7.67
C ILE A 109 -4.90 -8.70 7.94
N TYR A 110 -5.99 -7.98 7.74
CA TYR A 110 -6.12 -6.56 8.05
C TYR A 110 -6.99 -6.40 9.29
N THR A 111 -6.47 -5.67 10.26
CA THR A 111 -7.22 -5.29 11.46
C THR A 111 -7.30 -3.77 11.52
N LEU A 112 -8.51 -3.23 11.35
CA LEU A 112 -8.73 -1.79 11.51
C LEU A 112 -8.77 -1.46 12.99
N GLN A 113 -7.76 -0.74 13.44
CA GLN A 113 -7.65 -0.26 14.82
C GLN A 113 -8.47 1.02 15.02
N LYS A 114 -8.44 1.56 16.22
CA LYS A 114 -8.93 2.92 16.47
C LYS A 114 -8.03 3.94 15.80
N ASN A 115 -8.56 5.11 15.53
CA ASN A 115 -7.89 6.19 14.81
C ASN A 115 -7.56 5.78 13.35
N TYR A 116 -6.40 6.11 12.86
CA TYR A 116 -5.97 5.97 11.47
C TYR A 116 -5.05 4.77 11.25
N LYS A 117 -5.01 3.82 12.19
CA LYS A 117 -4.09 2.69 12.14
C LYS A 117 -4.76 1.43 11.59
N VAL A 118 -4.08 0.75 10.69
CA VAL A 118 -4.42 -0.56 10.17
C VAL A 118 -3.25 -1.50 10.43
N ASP A 119 -3.47 -2.57 11.19
CA ASP A 119 -2.47 -3.64 11.31
C ASP A 119 -2.63 -4.60 10.14
N PHE A 120 -1.52 -4.88 9.48
CA PHE A 120 -1.43 -5.79 8.35
C PHE A 120 -0.50 -6.94 8.68
N GLN A 121 -0.97 -8.16 8.54
CA GLN A 121 -0.18 -9.36 8.77
C GLN A 121 -0.24 -10.28 7.56
N VAL A 122 0.91 -10.79 7.16
CA VAL A 122 1.04 -11.83 6.14
C VAL A 122 1.38 -13.15 6.82
N LYS A 123 0.60 -14.19 6.54
CA LYS A 123 0.87 -15.56 6.94
C LYS A 123 0.98 -16.47 5.72
N THR A 124 1.90 -17.42 5.77
CA THR A 124 2.08 -18.40 4.70
C THR A 124 2.20 -19.79 5.28
N GLU A 125 1.62 -20.76 4.56
CA GLU A 125 1.79 -22.18 4.86
C GLU A 125 2.29 -22.90 3.62
N GLY A 126 3.29 -23.78 3.78
CA GLY A 126 3.82 -24.56 2.68
C GLY A 126 4.59 -23.78 1.62
N LEU A 127 4.96 -22.51 1.87
CA LEU A 127 5.65 -21.67 0.88
C LEU A 127 6.98 -22.26 0.43
N SER A 128 7.72 -22.95 1.31
CA SER A 128 8.95 -23.68 0.98
C SER A 128 8.77 -24.82 -0.04
N LYS A 129 7.52 -25.26 -0.28
CA LYS A 129 7.21 -26.23 -1.33
C LYS A 129 7.19 -25.61 -2.72
N VAL A 130 6.93 -24.30 -2.82
CA VAL A 130 6.79 -23.54 -4.08
C VAL A 130 7.97 -22.65 -4.38
N THR A 131 8.71 -22.16 -3.39
CA THR A 131 9.91 -21.34 -3.58
C THR A 131 11.11 -21.89 -2.83
N ASN A 132 12.31 -21.62 -3.35
CA ASN A 132 13.59 -21.86 -2.65
C ASN A 132 14.10 -20.59 -1.95
N ASP A 133 13.49 -19.45 -2.24
CA ASP A 133 13.89 -18.16 -1.71
C ASP A 133 13.05 -17.82 -0.47
N ASN A 134 13.72 -17.42 0.61
CA ASN A 134 13.07 -16.96 1.84
C ASN A 134 12.81 -15.46 1.82
N LYS A 135 13.00 -14.81 0.67
CA LYS A 135 12.81 -13.37 0.49
C LYS A 135 11.62 -13.11 -0.40
N ALA A 136 10.87 -12.09 -0.05
CA ALA A 136 9.83 -11.50 -0.89
C ALA A 136 10.13 -10.00 -1.03
N GLU A 137 9.98 -9.50 -2.23
CA GLU A 137 10.05 -8.07 -2.52
C GLU A 137 8.68 -7.46 -2.26
N PHE A 138 8.62 -6.42 -1.43
CA PHE A 138 7.44 -5.57 -1.28
C PHE A 138 7.57 -4.40 -2.25
N SER A 139 6.53 -4.14 -3.02
CA SER A 139 6.46 -2.97 -3.90
C SER A 139 5.19 -2.19 -3.63
N TRP A 140 5.29 -0.85 -3.67
CA TRP A 140 4.18 0.06 -3.52
C TRP A 140 4.29 1.20 -4.53
N ASP A 141 3.32 1.24 -5.45
CA ASP A 141 3.13 2.32 -6.40
C ASP A 141 2.03 3.22 -5.87
N TYR A 142 2.29 4.51 -5.71
CA TYR A 142 1.34 5.45 -5.15
C TYR A 142 1.39 6.79 -5.86
N GLN A 143 0.22 7.34 -6.14
CA GLN A 143 0.05 8.68 -6.67
C GLN A 143 -0.79 9.53 -5.71
N ALA A 144 -0.20 10.57 -5.13
CA ALA A 144 -0.92 11.50 -4.26
C ALA A 144 -2.07 12.18 -5.00
N LEU A 145 -3.26 12.18 -4.39
CA LEU A 145 -4.44 12.83 -4.95
C LEU A 145 -4.43 14.33 -4.66
N ALA A 146 -4.96 15.11 -5.60
CA ALA A 146 -5.16 16.53 -5.41
C ALA A 146 -6.39 16.76 -4.49
N THR A 147 -6.13 17.08 -3.23
CA THR A 147 -7.15 17.29 -2.19
C THR A 147 -7.35 18.74 -1.84
N GLU A 148 -6.41 19.62 -2.22
CA GLU A 148 -6.35 21.01 -1.79
C GLU A 148 -6.67 21.99 -2.92
N LYS A 149 -7.06 23.23 -2.55
CA LYS A 149 -7.32 24.33 -3.50
C LYS A 149 -6.07 24.71 -4.27
N GLY A 150 -4.93 24.77 -3.60
CA GLY A 150 -3.64 25.16 -4.15
C GLY A 150 -2.85 23.97 -4.69
N ARG A 151 -3.18 23.45 -5.87
CA ARG A 151 -2.51 22.28 -6.47
C ARG A 151 -1.00 22.40 -6.55
N THR A 152 -0.48 23.54 -7.03
CA THR A 152 0.97 23.79 -7.13
C THR A 152 1.62 23.76 -5.74
N GLN A 153 0.96 24.34 -4.74
CA GLN A 153 1.45 24.33 -3.37
C GLN A 153 1.45 22.91 -2.80
N GLN A 154 0.35 22.16 -2.98
CA GLN A 154 0.26 20.78 -2.55
C GLN A 154 1.35 19.91 -3.19
N GLN A 155 1.61 20.06 -4.49
CA GLN A 155 2.68 19.35 -5.19
C GLN A 155 4.06 19.64 -4.59
N GLY A 156 4.32 20.90 -4.19
CA GLY A 156 5.57 21.27 -3.54
C GLY A 156 5.78 20.69 -2.14
N TYR A 157 4.72 20.15 -1.52
CA TYR A 157 4.77 19.45 -0.23
C TYR A 157 4.62 17.93 -0.36
N THR A 158 4.45 17.41 -1.59
CA THR A 158 4.35 15.98 -1.81
C THR A 158 5.74 15.40 -1.90
N GLU A 159 6.09 14.55 -0.95
CA GLU A 159 7.43 14.02 -0.76
C GLU A 159 7.35 12.53 -0.41
N PHE A 160 8.32 11.76 -0.91
CA PHE A 160 8.61 10.44 -0.40
C PHE A 160 9.42 10.60 0.89
N VAL A 161 9.01 9.94 1.95
CA VAL A 161 9.62 10.02 3.28
C VAL A 161 9.89 8.63 3.82
N TYR A 162 10.97 8.47 4.56
CA TYR A 162 11.32 7.19 5.18
C TYR A 162 12.06 7.41 6.49
N SER A 163 12.01 6.43 7.38
CA SER A 163 12.69 6.45 8.66
C SER A 163 13.61 5.25 8.82
N PHE A 164 14.69 5.43 9.51
CA PHE A 164 15.71 4.43 9.82
C PHE A 164 16.29 4.66 11.20
N ASP A 165 17.21 3.79 11.63
CA ASP A 165 17.91 3.87 12.90
C ASP A 165 16.97 3.86 14.13
N ASN A 166 16.04 2.89 14.15
CA ASN A 166 15.06 2.71 15.22
C ASN A 166 14.23 3.98 15.48
N TYR A 167 13.71 4.59 14.41
CA TYR A 167 12.89 5.81 14.41
C TYR A 167 13.60 7.08 14.87
N SER A 168 14.93 7.03 15.02
CA SER A 168 15.71 8.20 15.47
C SER A 168 16.06 9.16 14.34
N SER A 169 16.04 8.68 13.11
CA SER A 169 16.37 9.44 11.91
C SER A 169 15.28 9.29 10.86
N TYR A 170 15.08 10.33 10.06
CA TYR A 170 14.23 10.27 8.88
C TYR A 170 14.84 11.12 7.77
N ASP A 171 14.53 10.79 6.55
CA ASP A 171 14.92 11.56 5.40
C ASP A 171 13.74 11.68 4.42
N TYR A 172 13.87 12.58 3.44
CA TYR A 172 12.85 12.80 2.42
C TYR A 172 13.52 13.08 1.08
N ASP A 173 12.89 12.63 0.02
CA ASP A 173 13.31 12.94 -1.34
C ASP A 173 12.17 13.64 -2.08
N GLY A 174 12.41 14.89 -2.46
CA GLY A 174 11.44 15.75 -3.16
C GLY A 174 11.41 15.57 -4.67
N SER A 175 12.39 14.90 -5.25
CA SER A 175 12.49 14.77 -6.72
C SER A 175 13.58 13.81 -7.18
N GLY A 176 13.67 12.63 -6.61
CA GLY A 176 14.80 11.79 -6.92
C GLY A 176 14.57 10.29 -6.81
N GLU A 177 15.65 9.59 -6.85
CA GLU A 177 15.76 8.17 -6.59
C GLU A 177 16.45 7.98 -5.23
N MET A 178 15.82 7.21 -4.35
CA MET A 178 16.43 6.76 -3.11
C MET A 178 16.95 5.33 -3.30
N ASN A 179 18.15 5.06 -2.81
CA ASN A 179 18.73 3.72 -2.81
C ASN A 179 19.41 3.46 -1.46
N GLU A 180 18.64 2.90 -0.53
CA GLU A 180 19.10 2.53 0.80
C GLU A 180 19.35 1.03 0.88
N THR A 181 20.55 0.60 0.46
CA THR A 181 20.93 -0.80 0.45
C THR A 181 21.62 -1.26 1.73
N GLU A 182 22.17 -0.34 2.51
CA GLU A 182 22.92 -0.62 3.74
C GLU A 182 22.08 -0.42 5.00
N GLU A 183 21.12 0.51 4.95
CA GLU A 183 20.24 0.80 6.07
C GLU A 183 18.97 -0.05 6.05
N THR A 184 18.50 -0.42 7.22
CA THR A 184 17.17 -1.02 7.40
C THR A 184 16.18 0.08 7.71
N LEU A 185 15.18 0.23 6.84
CA LEU A 185 14.13 1.23 7.03
C LEU A 185 13.07 0.74 8.00
N ASP A 186 12.67 1.58 8.93
CA ASP A 186 11.59 1.30 9.87
C ASP A 186 10.23 1.44 9.18
N TRP A 187 10.09 2.47 8.37
CA TRP A 187 8.89 2.72 7.58
C TRP A 187 9.20 3.56 6.33
N ILE A 188 8.31 3.48 5.36
CA ILE A 188 8.27 4.31 4.16
C ILE A 188 6.92 5.00 4.08
N GLY A 189 6.86 6.17 3.48
CA GLY A 189 5.62 6.92 3.36
C GLY A 189 5.61 7.92 2.21
N VAL A 190 4.41 8.35 1.85
CA VAL A 190 4.19 9.47 0.96
C VAL A 190 3.44 10.54 1.74
N LYS A 191 4.12 11.64 1.94
CA LYS A 191 3.62 12.82 2.61
C LYS A 191 3.00 13.74 1.57
N SER A 192 1.84 14.28 1.87
CA SER A 192 1.23 15.41 1.18
C SER A 192 1.15 16.60 2.14
N GLN A 193 0.53 17.69 1.76
CA GLN A 193 0.48 18.92 2.58
C GLN A 193 -0.09 18.69 3.98
N PHE A 194 -1.15 17.90 4.12
CA PHE A 194 -1.85 17.66 5.40
C PHE A 194 -1.97 16.19 5.78
N PHE A 195 -1.66 15.27 4.88
CA PHE A 195 -1.85 13.84 5.09
C PHE A 195 -0.61 13.06 4.68
N THR A 196 -0.37 11.96 5.36
CA THR A 196 0.72 11.04 5.05
C THR A 196 0.18 9.62 5.08
N ALA A 197 0.46 8.86 4.03
CA ALA A 197 0.26 7.42 4.02
C ALA A 197 1.59 6.73 4.34
N VAL A 198 1.59 5.79 5.28
CA VAL A 198 2.82 5.14 5.78
C VAL A 198 2.66 3.63 5.76
N PHE A 199 3.70 2.93 5.29
CA PHE A 199 3.93 1.52 5.54
C PHE A 199 5.06 1.34 6.54
N GLU A 200 4.75 0.78 7.69
CA GLU A 200 5.69 0.41 8.75
C GLU A 200 5.91 -1.10 8.71
N ALA A 201 7.16 -1.53 8.75
CA ALA A 201 7.52 -2.94 8.82
C ALA A 201 8.11 -3.26 10.20
N LYS A 202 7.45 -4.14 10.95
CA LYS A 202 7.86 -4.49 12.32
C LYS A 202 9.32 -4.96 12.45
N ASN A 203 9.85 -5.60 11.42
CA ASN A 203 11.24 -6.08 11.38
C ASN A 203 12.10 -5.27 10.40
N GLY A 204 11.61 -4.10 9.97
CA GLY A 204 12.26 -3.24 9.00
C GLY A 204 12.15 -3.71 7.55
N LEU A 205 12.50 -2.81 6.64
CA LEU A 205 12.59 -3.03 5.20
C LEU A 205 14.06 -2.95 4.81
N THR A 206 14.58 -3.98 4.15
CA THR A 206 15.99 -4.05 3.73
C THR A 206 16.13 -3.88 2.23
N GLN A 207 17.26 -3.33 1.78
CA GLN A 207 17.56 -3.11 0.36
C GLN A 207 16.46 -2.31 -0.34
N SER A 208 16.09 -1.19 0.25
CA SER A 208 14.97 -0.37 -0.21
C SER A 208 15.38 0.57 -1.32
N THR A 209 14.54 0.71 -2.34
CA THR A 209 14.69 1.68 -3.41
C THR A 209 13.38 2.43 -3.60
N GLY A 210 13.45 3.69 -3.91
CA GLY A 210 12.28 4.52 -4.20
C GLY A 210 12.57 5.48 -5.34
N SER A 211 11.54 5.87 -6.08
CA SER A 211 11.61 6.90 -7.11
C SER A 211 10.32 7.72 -7.16
N GLN A 212 10.47 9.00 -7.48
CA GLN A 212 9.37 9.96 -7.59
C GLN A 212 9.21 10.50 -9.01
#